data_efcb004828423b659c26c7102cff5651
#
_entry.id   efcb004828423b659c26c7102cff5651
#
_cell.length_a   1.000
_cell.length_b   1.000
_cell.length_c   1.000
_cell.angle_alpha   90.00
_cell.angle_beta   90.00
_cell.angle_gamma   90.00
#
_symmetry.space_group_name_H-M   'P 1'
#
loop_
_entity.id
_entity.type
_entity.pdbx_description
1 polymer ?
#
loop_
_entity_poly.entity_id
_entity_poly.type
_entity_poly.pdbx_seq_one_letter_code
_entity_poly.pdbx_strand_id
1 'polypeptide(L)'
;MSNKINELAHEPQASSLALFGMFPEELKELMAEHGQKGYRAMQIAEAIYRQRITSLDELTTLPTTLRDELRAAGYGVGMPEIVQAARSVDGTERYLVRLGDGETVETVWMPDGDGGERGDGSEASAEEEEAEGLEGNLSEFSRETSGHRHDRRGPMRGPDLRNVGALEANGYRRATICISSQVGCAVNCQFCLTAKLGIKRNLTGGEIAGQVAAVLNRHGVKIGKDRINLVFMGMGEPFLNYDQFIRSVQLLVKQIGIPESRMTVSTSGIEPAIRKYAQEPLRPKLALSLNASNDVVREQVMPITRKWNIAQLLDAVKTVPLGKREWVTFEYVLLGEVNDQPEHAREVLELLAGMRAKINLIVWNPGPGIAYTQPKPEDVAVFQKMLIEAGMPAYIRRPRGRDIYAACGQLKRTVEEKPLVEIQAAS
;
A
#
# COMPACT_ATOMS: atom_id res chain seq x y z
N MET A 1 -34.09 -7.90 -39.16
CA MET A 1 -33.16 -8.99 -38.85
C MET A 1 -32.49 -8.66 -37.55
N SER A 2 -32.89 -9.36 -36.52
CA SER A 2 -32.56 -9.06 -35.09
C SER A 2 -31.27 -9.76 -34.72
N ASN A 3 -30.24 -8.98 -34.39
CA ASN A 3 -29.02 -9.53 -33.76
C ASN A 3 -29.20 -9.51 -32.24
N LYS A 4 -29.49 -10.68 -31.68
CA LYS A 4 -29.39 -10.95 -30.26
C LYS A 4 -27.92 -10.93 -29.83
N ILE A 5 -27.51 -9.89 -29.15
CA ILE A 5 -26.25 -9.89 -28.37
C ILE A 5 -26.51 -10.74 -27.15
N ASN A 6 -25.82 -11.87 -27.05
CA ASN A 6 -25.80 -12.71 -25.86
C ASN A 6 -25.18 -11.91 -24.70
N GLU A 7 -25.99 -11.36 -23.85
CA GLU A 7 -25.62 -10.97 -22.50
C GLU A 7 -25.31 -12.26 -21.72
N LEU A 8 -24.04 -12.57 -21.54
CA LEU A 8 -23.60 -13.47 -20.47
C LEU A 8 -23.78 -12.70 -19.16
N ALA A 9 -25.02 -12.71 -18.67
CA ALA A 9 -25.31 -12.36 -17.29
C ALA A 9 -24.59 -13.41 -16.42
N HIS A 10 -23.44 -13.06 -15.86
CA HIS A 10 -22.90 -13.78 -14.72
C HIS A 10 -23.90 -13.56 -13.58
N GLU A 11 -24.65 -14.59 -13.23
CA GLU A 11 -25.38 -14.64 -11.96
C GLU A 11 -24.39 -14.35 -10.83
N PRO A 12 -24.74 -13.51 -9.85
CA PRO A 12 -23.91 -13.29 -8.69
C PRO A 12 -23.70 -14.63 -8.01
N GLN A 13 -22.48 -15.16 -8.07
CA GLN A 13 -22.12 -16.34 -7.29
C GLN A 13 -22.38 -16.00 -5.83
N ALA A 14 -23.20 -16.83 -5.17
CA ALA A 14 -23.41 -16.76 -3.73
C ALA A 14 -22.03 -16.64 -3.06
N SER A 15 -21.84 -15.64 -2.19
CA SER A 15 -20.56 -15.38 -1.54
C SER A 15 -20.08 -16.65 -0.85
N SER A 16 -19.08 -17.31 -1.42
CA SER A 16 -18.48 -18.49 -0.80
C SER A 16 -17.83 -18.10 0.52
N LEU A 17 -17.96 -18.96 1.52
CA LEU A 17 -17.23 -18.81 2.77
C LEU A 17 -15.72 -18.92 2.46
N ALA A 18 -14.96 -17.86 2.68
CA ALA A 18 -13.57 -17.82 2.30
C ALA A 18 -12.68 -18.50 3.35
N LEU A 19 -11.90 -19.50 2.94
CA LEU A 19 -10.83 -20.07 3.76
C LEU A 19 -9.65 -19.09 3.91
N PHE A 20 -9.39 -18.30 2.87
CA PHE A 20 -8.37 -17.25 2.93
C PHE A 20 -8.82 -16.11 3.85
N GLY A 21 -8.03 -15.85 4.87
CA GLY A 21 -8.36 -14.92 5.96
C GLY A 21 -8.61 -15.63 7.30
N MET A 22 -8.72 -16.97 7.31
CA MET A 22 -8.80 -17.76 8.53
C MET A 22 -7.40 -18.07 9.07
N PHE A 23 -7.20 -17.90 10.38
CA PHE A 23 -5.97 -18.34 11.04
C PHE A 23 -5.93 -19.87 11.19
N PRO A 24 -4.75 -20.46 11.42
CA PRO A 24 -4.66 -21.92 11.62
C PRO A 24 -5.56 -22.45 12.73
N GLU A 25 -5.82 -21.68 13.77
CA GLU A 25 -6.71 -22.01 14.88
C GLU A 25 -8.17 -22.12 14.40
N GLU A 26 -8.63 -21.13 13.62
CA GLU A 26 -9.98 -21.12 13.04
C GLU A 26 -10.16 -22.28 12.02
N LEU A 27 -9.12 -22.52 11.19
CA LEU A 27 -9.10 -23.67 10.28
C LEU A 27 -9.13 -25.00 11.05
N LYS A 28 -8.52 -25.07 12.25
CA LYS A 28 -8.54 -26.27 13.10
C LYS A 28 -9.96 -26.54 13.65
N GLU A 29 -10.66 -25.49 14.05
CA GLU A 29 -12.05 -25.58 14.48
C GLU A 29 -12.94 -26.06 13.33
N LEU A 30 -12.80 -25.46 12.15
CA LEU A 30 -13.49 -25.90 10.94
C LEU A 30 -13.23 -27.37 10.61
N MET A 31 -11.98 -27.82 10.69
CA MET A 31 -11.63 -29.22 10.45
C MET A 31 -12.25 -30.15 11.49
N ALA A 32 -12.37 -29.74 12.74
CA ALA A 32 -13.02 -30.52 13.78
C ALA A 32 -14.54 -30.68 13.53
N GLU A 33 -15.21 -29.63 13.05
CA GLU A 33 -16.62 -29.67 12.63
C GLU A 33 -16.87 -30.69 11.50
N HIS A 34 -15.88 -30.86 10.61
CA HIS A 34 -15.92 -31.89 9.55
C HIS A 34 -15.32 -33.24 9.98
N GLY A 35 -15.13 -33.49 11.30
CA GLY A 35 -14.59 -34.75 11.81
C GLY A 35 -13.13 -35.02 11.43
N GLN A 36 -12.37 -33.99 11.04
CA GLN A 36 -11.00 -34.11 10.58
C GLN A 36 -9.99 -33.83 11.68
N LYS A 37 -8.80 -34.41 11.56
CA LYS A 37 -7.69 -34.16 12.48
C LYS A 37 -7.09 -32.77 12.27
N GLY A 38 -6.62 -32.12 13.34
CA GLY A 38 -6.09 -30.74 13.33
C GLY A 38 -4.92 -30.48 12.38
N TYR A 39 -4.13 -31.50 12.00
CA TYR A 39 -3.05 -31.31 11.02
C TYR A 39 -3.56 -30.92 9.61
N ARG A 40 -4.85 -31.23 9.30
CA ARG A 40 -5.48 -30.81 8.04
C ARG A 40 -5.57 -29.27 7.92
N ALA A 41 -5.78 -28.59 9.04
CA ALA A 41 -5.75 -27.13 9.09
C ALA A 41 -4.40 -26.56 8.64
N MET A 42 -3.30 -27.19 9.07
CA MET A 42 -1.96 -26.75 8.66
C MET A 42 -1.72 -27.00 7.16
N GLN A 43 -2.26 -28.10 6.60
CA GLN A 43 -2.19 -28.34 5.16
C GLN A 43 -2.96 -27.29 4.37
N ILE A 44 -4.15 -26.88 4.85
CA ILE A 44 -4.93 -25.79 4.23
C ILE A 44 -4.15 -24.48 4.32
N ALA A 45 -3.65 -24.10 5.53
CA ALA A 45 -2.92 -22.87 5.74
C ALA A 45 -1.67 -22.79 4.85
N GLU A 46 -0.88 -23.86 4.76
CA GLU A 46 0.30 -23.93 3.88
C GLU A 46 -0.09 -23.70 2.41
N ALA A 47 -1.16 -24.38 1.95
CA ALA A 47 -1.59 -24.26 0.57
C ALA A 47 -2.11 -22.85 0.24
N ILE A 48 -2.98 -22.25 1.09
CA ILE A 48 -3.59 -20.96 0.78
C ILE A 48 -2.63 -19.78 1.00
N TYR A 49 -1.72 -19.84 1.98
CA TYR A 49 -0.85 -18.70 2.31
C TYR A 49 0.56 -18.80 1.71
N ARG A 50 1.16 -20.00 1.65
CA ARG A 50 2.54 -20.17 1.16
C ARG A 50 2.57 -20.54 -0.32
N GLN A 51 1.76 -21.52 -0.72
CA GLN A 51 1.63 -21.91 -2.12
C GLN A 51 0.69 -20.96 -2.87
N ARG A 52 -0.20 -20.27 -2.15
CA ARG A 52 -1.15 -19.28 -2.66
C ARG A 52 -2.04 -19.85 -3.77
N ILE A 53 -2.58 -21.08 -3.53
CA ILE A 53 -3.56 -21.69 -4.42
C ILE A 53 -4.81 -20.81 -4.52
N THR A 54 -5.53 -20.93 -5.64
CA THR A 54 -6.73 -20.15 -5.93
C THR A 54 -8.01 -20.99 -5.94
N SER A 55 -7.88 -22.30 -5.98
CA SER A 55 -8.99 -23.25 -6.03
C SER A 55 -8.83 -24.40 -5.04
N LEU A 56 -9.96 -24.92 -4.53
CA LEU A 56 -9.96 -26.14 -3.71
C LEU A 56 -9.43 -27.36 -4.50
N ASP A 57 -9.48 -27.33 -5.84
CA ASP A 57 -8.98 -28.45 -6.67
C ASP A 57 -7.45 -28.54 -6.61
N GLU A 58 -6.78 -27.43 -6.38
CA GLU A 58 -5.31 -27.37 -6.17
C GLU A 58 -4.90 -27.89 -4.79
N LEU A 59 -5.83 -28.05 -3.85
CA LEU A 59 -5.56 -28.53 -2.48
C LEU A 59 -5.41 -30.08 -2.44
N THR A 60 -4.46 -30.59 -3.21
CA THR A 60 -4.25 -32.03 -3.44
C THR A 60 -3.80 -32.79 -2.20
N THR A 61 -3.36 -32.09 -1.14
CA THR A 61 -3.00 -32.69 0.16
C THR A 61 -4.22 -33.15 0.97
N LEU A 62 -5.43 -32.70 0.60
CA LEU A 62 -6.68 -33.16 1.18
C LEU A 62 -7.34 -34.25 0.32
N PRO A 63 -8.03 -35.22 0.93
CA PRO A 63 -8.88 -36.18 0.20
C PRO A 63 -9.92 -35.45 -0.66
N THR A 64 -10.25 -36.03 -1.82
CA THR A 64 -11.26 -35.45 -2.72
C THR A 64 -12.61 -35.30 -2.01
N THR A 65 -13.01 -36.32 -1.23
CA THR A 65 -14.24 -36.30 -0.42
C THR A 65 -14.33 -35.08 0.49
N LEU A 66 -13.25 -34.74 1.20
CA LEU A 66 -13.21 -33.58 2.09
C LEU A 66 -13.30 -32.26 1.30
N ARG A 67 -12.63 -32.18 0.14
CA ARG A 67 -12.75 -31.00 -0.74
C ARG A 67 -14.18 -30.80 -1.25
N ASP A 68 -14.86 -31.89 -1.58
CA ASP A 68 -16.25 -31.87 -2.02
C ASP A 68 -17.21 -31.53 -0.88
N GLU A 69 -16.96 -32.00 0.33
CA GLU A 69 -17.70 -31.62 1.55
C GLU A 69 -17.57 -30.13 1.85
N LEU A 70 -16.35 -29.58 1.80
CA LEU A 70 -16.12 -28.15 1.98
C LEU A 70 -16.83 -27.33 0.91
N ARG A 71 -16.77 -27.76 -0.35
CA ARG A 71 -17.48 -27.11 -1.46
C ARG A 71 -19.00 -27.15 -1.28
N ALA A 72 -19.53 -28.28 -0.89
CA ALA A 72 -20.95 -28.45 -0.62
C ALA A 72 -21.43 -27.61 0.58
N ALA A 73 -20.54 -27.38 1.57
CA ALA A 73 -20.79 -26.48 2.70
C ALA A 73 -20.61 -24.98 2.32
N GLY A 74 -20.31 -24.66 1.05
CA GLY A 74 -20.16 -23.30 0.54
C GLY A 74 -18.76 -22.70 0.73
N TYR A 75 -17.77 -23.48 1.13
CA TYR A 75 -16.40 -22.99 1.26
C TYR A 75 -15.67 -22.96 -0.08
N GLY A 76 -14.87 -21.91 -0.26
CA GLY A 76 -13.89 -21.78 -1.34
C GLY A 76 -12.59 -21.22 -0.79
N VAL A 77 -11.53 -21.17 -1.61
CA VAL A 77 -10.28 -20.51 -1.20
C VAL A 77 -10.55 -19.05 -0.88
N GLY A 78 -11.33 -18.37 -1.71
CA GLY A 78 -11.77 -16.98 -1.44
C GLY A 78 -10.68 -15.94 -1.61
N MET A 79 -9.59 -16.24 -2.34
CA MET A 79 -8.60 -15.23 -2.72
C MET A 79 -9.22 -14.26 -3.73
N PRO A 80 -9.09 -12.93 -3.52
CA PRO A 80 -9.57 -11.94 -4.49
C PRO A 80 -8.91 -12.12 -5.87
N GLU A 81 -9.67 -11.83 -6.93
CA GLU A 81 -9.26 -12.05 -8.31
C GLU A 81 -8.89 -10.74 -9.00
N ILE A 82 -7.75 -10.70 -9.68
CA ILE A 82 -7.38 -9.58 -10.56
C ILE A 82 -8.18 -9.73 -11.86
N VAL A 83 -9.16 -8.82 -12.05
CA VAL A 83 -10.05 -8.84 -13.25
C VAL A 83 -9.61 -7.87 -14.32
N GLN A 84 -8.80 -6.87 -13.98
CA GLN A 84 -8.24 -5.92 -14.92
C GLN A 84 -6.86 -5.48 -14.48
N ALA A 85 -5.96 -5.23 -15.43
CA ALA A 85 -4.63 -4.70 -15.20
C ALA A 85 -4.33 -3.59 -16.21
N ALA A 86 -3.79 -2.48 -15.72
CA ALA A 86 -3.24 -1.41 -16.54
C ALA A 86 -1.76 -1.21 -16.17
N ARG A 87 -0.91 -1.01 -17.17
CA ARG A 87 0.52 -0.82 -16.99
C ARG A 87 0.96 0.55 -17.47
N SER A 88 1.65 1.26 -16.60
CA SER A 88 2.28 2.56 -16.88
C SER A 88 3.60 2.43 -17.62
N VAL A 89 4.01 3.51 -18.26
CA VAL A 89 5.33 3.63 -18.90
C VAL A 89 6.49 3.50 -17.89
N ASP A 90 6.26 3.81 -16.61
CA ASP A 90 7.26 3.67 -15.53
C ASP A 90 7.29 2.26 -14.91
N GLY A 91 6.52 1.31 -15.48
CA GLY A 91 6.42 -0.06 -15.02
C GLY A 91 5.45 -0.30 -13.87
N THR A 92 4.83 0.75 -13.33
CA THR A 92 3.76 0.61 -12.33
C THR A 92 2.57 -0.12 -12.96
N GLU A 93 1.98 -1.06 -12.22
CA GLU A 93 0.78 -1.76 -12.64
C GLU A 93 -0.36 -1.50 -11.65
N ARG A 94 -1.51 -1.05 -12.17
CA ARG A 94 -2.75 -0.90 -11.41
C ARG A 94 -3.68 -2.05 -11.70
N TYR A 95 -4.18 -2.68 -10.67
CA TYR A 95 -5.10 -3.81 -10.73
C TYR A 95 -6.47 -3.44 -10.22
N LEU A 96 -7.51 -3.81 -10.96
CA LEU A 96 -8.86 -3.90 -10.44
C LEU A 96 -9.05 -5.32 -9.89
N VAL A 97 -9.28 -5.41 -8.59
CA VAL A 97 -9.39 -6.66 -7.84
C VAL A 97 -10.84 -6.87 -7.43
N ARG A 98 -11.43 -7.98 -7.87
CA ARG A 98 -12.79 -8.39 -7.54
C ARG A 98 -12.81 -9.18 -6.25
N LEU A 99 -13.74 -8.85 -5.38
CA LEU A 99 -13.99 -9.48 -4.08
C LEU A 99 -15.10 -10.53 -4.20
N GLY A 100 -15.29 -11.33 -3.15
CA GLY A 100 -16.24 -12.44 -3.15
C GLY A 100 -17.70 -12.04 -3.35
N ASP A 101 -18.08 -10.81 -3.03
CA ASP A 101 -19.43 -10.26 -3.24
C ASP A 101 -19.59 -9.51 -4.57
N GLY A 102 -18.57 -9.56 -5.44
CA GLY A 102 -18.56 -8.86 -6.72
C GLY A 102 -18.12 -7.41 -6.67
N GLU A 103 -17.93 -6.81 -5.47
CA GLU A 103 -17.34 -5.49 -5.34
C GLU A 103 -15.88 -5.50 -5.78
N THR A 104 -15.38 -4.34 -6.16
CA THR A 104 -14.01 -4.19 -6.63
C THR A 104 -13.24 -3.14 -5.86
N VAL A 105 -11.94 -3.33 -5.73
CA VAL A 105 -10.98 -2.34 -5.22
C VAL A 105 -9.77 -2.28 -6.14
N GLU A 106 -8.99 -1.22 -6.03
CA GLU A 106 -7.75 -1.08 -6.78
C GLU A 106 -6.54 -1.35 -5.89
N THR A 107 -5.56 -2.03 -6.47
CA THR A 107 -4.27 -2.37 -5.85
C THR A 107 -3.18 -2.00 -6.86
N VAL A 108 -2.05 -1.48 -6.38
CA VAL A 108 -0.98 -1.01 -7.28
C VAL A 108 0.32 -1.75 -6.96
N TRP A 109 0.96 -2.27 -8.00
CA TRP A 109 2.34 -2.76 -7.97
C TRP A 109 3.27 -1.68 -8.50
N MET A 110 4.27 -1.32 -7.73
CA MET A 110 5.30 -0.35 -8.09
C MET A 110 6.66 -1.04 -8.03
N PRO A 111 7.29 -1.32 -9.19
CA PRO A 111 8.66 -1.85 -9.20
C PRO A 111 9.62 -0.78 -8.69
N ASP A 112 10.57 -1.16 -7.85
CA ASP A 112 11.65 -0.28 -7.43
C ASP A 112 12.73 -0.20 -8.51
N GLY A 113 13.51 0.89 -8.55
CA GLY A 113 14.66 1.01 -9.44
C GLY A 113 14.88 2.36 -10.13
N ASP A 114 14.18 3.42 -9.68
CA ASP A 114 14.31 4.76 -10.28
C ASP A 114 15.15 5.75 -9.47
N GLY A 115 15.91 5.26 -8.47
CA GLY A 115 16.62 6.14 -7.55
C GLY A 115 15.66 7.00 -6.72
N GLY A 116 15.65 6.89 -5.42
CA GLY A 116 14.89 7.75 -4.51
C GLY A 116 15.56 9.11 -4.34
N GLU A 117 14.83 10.04 -3.73
CA GLU A 117 15.37 11.30 -3.23
C GLU A 117 15.78 11.12 -1.76
N ARG A 118 16.92 11.65 -1.36
CA ARG A 118 17.31 11.73 0.04
C ARG A 118 16.54 12.84 0.76
N GLY A 119 16.39 12.71 2.07
CA GLY A 119 15.72 13.72 2.89
C GLY A 119 16.41 15.07 2.95
N ASP A 120 17.61 15.19 2.41
CA ASP A 120 18.37 16.42 2.21
C ASP A 120 18.17 17.05 0.82
N GLY A 121 17.31 16.46 -0.02
CA GLY A 121 17.01 16.92 -1.37
C GLY A 121 17.97 16.42 -2.45
N SER A 122 18.99 15.62 -2.11
CA SER A 122 19.87 15.01 -3.10
C SER A 122 19.27 13.72 -3.66
N GLU A 123 19.66 13.33 -4.89
CA GLU A 123 19.26 12.04 -5.45
C GLU A 123 19.96 10.89 -4.70
N ALA A 124 19.16 9.92 -4.22
CA ALA A 124 19.67 8.69 -3.61
C ALA A 124 19.84 7.61 -4.68
N SER A 125 20.94 6.85 -4.60
CA SER A 125 21.05 5.60 -5.34
C SER A 125 20.15 4.54 -4.69
N ALA A 126 19.66 3.56 -5.47
CA ALA A 126 18.84 2.46 -4.96
C ALA A 126 19.55 1.67 -3.82
N GLU A 127 20.88 1.71 -3.76
CA GLU A 127 21.70 1.06 -2.73
C GLU A 127 21.67 1.81 -1.38
N GLU A 128 21.45 3.12 -1.39
CA GLU A 128 21.45 3.96 -0.18
C GLU A 128 20.12 3.99 0.52
N GLU A 129 18.97 3.84 -0.18
CA GLU A 129 17.67 3.56 0.43
C GLU A 129 17.68 2.23 1.21
N GLU A 130 18.55 1.28 0.81
CA GLU A 130 18.78 0.02 1.54
C GLU A 130 19.52 0.24 2.86
N ALA A 131 20.51 1.08 2.90
CA ALA A 131 21.31 1.32 4.11
C ALA A 131 20.45 1.92 5.23
N GLU A 132 19.50 2.79 4.92
CA GLU A 132 18.52 3.32 5.90
C GLU A 132 17.52 2.25 6.39
N GLY A 133 17.26 1.21 5.60
CA GLY A 133 16.35 0.10 5.93
C GLY A 133 17.00 -1.15 6.53
N LEU A 134 18.29 -1.39 6.30
CA LEU A 134 18.99 -2.67 6.60
C LEU A 134 19.90 -2.65 7.81
N GLU A 135 20.28 -1.49 8.35
CA GLU A 135 21.14 -1.46 9.54
C GLU A 135 20.44 -1.91 10.83
N GLY A 136 19.49 -2.86 10.73
CA GLY A 136 18.86 -3.56 11.86
C GLY A 136 19.60 -4.78 12.38
N ASN A 137 20.58 -5.32 11.64
CA ASN A 137 21.33 -6.53 12.07
C ASN A 137 22.71 -6.56 11.41
N LEU A 138 23.69 -5.93 11.98
CA LEU A 138 25.11 -6.33 11.92
C LEU A 138 25.92 -5.35 12.80
N SER A 139 26.12 -5.73 14.05
CA SER A 139 27.29 -5.32 14.82
C SER A 139 28.48 -6.17 14.33
N GLU A 140 29.62 -5.49 14.14
CA GLU A 140 30.95 -6.05 13.96
C GLU A 140 31.30 -6.59 12.54
N PHE A 141 31.86 -5.73 11.70
CA PHE A 141 33.21 -5.98 11.15
C PHE A 141 33.87 -4.69 10.63
N SER A 142 35.11 -4.56 11.01
CA SER A 142 36.18 -3.61 10.84
C SER A 142 36.27 -2.68 9.62
N ARG A 143 36.77 -1.49 9.93
CA ARG A 143 37.48 -0.45 9.17
C ARG A 143 38.52 -0.93 8.15
N GLU A 144 38.72 -0.02 7.20
CA GLU A 144 39.82 0.23 6.24
C GLU A 144 39.47 -0.13 4.80
N THR A 145 39.49 0.79 3.88
CA THR A 145 40.55 1.62 3.31
C THR A 145 40.00 2.62 2.29
N SER A 146 40.64 3.77 2.26
CA SER A 146 40.50 4.88 1.30
C SER A 146 40.82 4.51 -0.15
N GLY A 147 40.14 5.15 -1.11
CA GLY A 147 40.57 5.13 -2.51
C GLY A 147 39.73 5.97 -3.45
N HIS A 148 40.20 7.18 -3.75
CA HIS A 148 39.70 8.05 -4.82
C HIS A 148 39.58 7.35 -6.16
N ARG A 149 38.50 7.53 -6.91
CA ARG A 149 38.52 7.51 -8.37
C ARG A 149 37.50 8.42 -9.06
N HIS A 150 38.06 9.10 -10.03
CA HIS A 150 37.61 10.11 -10.97
C HIS A 150 36.27 9.94 -11.66
N ASP A 151 35.59 11.05 -11.76
CA ASP A 151 34.59 11.54 -12.70
C ASP A 151 34.81 11.09 -14.17
N ARG A 152 33.80 10.44 -14.77
CA ARG A 152 33.59 10.39 -16.22
C ARG A 152 32.09 10.47 -16.51
N ARG A 153 31.59 11.67 -16.74
CA ARG A 153 30.25 11.92 -17.26
C ARG A 153 30.18 11.48 -18.73
N GLY A 154 29.42 10.42 -19.00
CA GLY A 154 28.94 10.08 -20.34
C GLY A 154 27.52 10.63 -20.54
N PRO A 155 27.07 10.81 -21.82
CA PRO A 155 25.77 11.44 -22.11
C PRO A 155 24.61 10.61 -21.60
N MET A 156 23.60 11.29 -21.00
CA MET A 156 22.34 10.69 -20.53
C MET A 156 21.68 9.86 -21.63
N ARG A 157 21.66 8.56 -21.47
CA ARG A 157 20.75 7.68 -22.20
C ARG A 157 19.41 7.67 -21.47
N GLY A 158 18.35 7.94 -22.18
CA GLY A 158 16.98 7.77 -21.68
C GLY A 158 16.74 6.37 -21.12
N PRO A 159 15.71 6.16 -20.27
CA PRO A 159 15.47 4.88 -19.63
C PRO A 159 15.31 3.76 -20.66
N ASP A 160 16.11 2.71 -20.50
CA ASP A 160 16.03 1.50 -21.35
C ASP A 160 14.77 0.71 -20.96
N LEU A 161 13.70 0.87 -21.73
CA LEU A 161 12.39 0.25 -21.54
C LEU A 161 12.41 -1.30 -21.55
N ARG A 162 13.55 -1.94 -21.81
CA ARG A 162 13.69 -3.39 -21.88
C ARG A 162 13.88 -4.10 -20.52
N ASN A 163 14.06 -3.34 -19.43
CA ASN A 163 14.39 -3.91 -18.11
C ASN A 163 13.31 -3.73 -17.03
N VAL A 164 12.06 -3.45 -17.40
CA VAL A 164 10.96 -3.31 -16.43
C VAL A 164 10.58 -4.70 -15.90
N GLY A 165 10.98 -5.00 -14.68
CA GLY A 165 10.80 -6.30 -14.02
C GLY A 165 12.04 -7.22 -14.03
N ALA A 166 13.19 -6.74 -14.51
CA ALA A 166 14.45 -7.47 -14.40
C ALA A 166 14.84 -7.70 -12.93
N LEU A 167 15.40 -8.86 -12.66
CA LEU A 167 16.09 -9.12 -11.41
C LEU A 167 17.22 -8.10 -11.25
N GLU A 168 17.35 -7.47 -10.09
CA GLU A 168 18.53 -6.65 -9.80
C GLU A 168 19.83 -7.46 -9.98
N ALA A 169 20.97 -6.77 -10.10
CA ALA A 169 22.27 -7.43 -10.23
C ALA A 169 22.52 -8.49 -9.15
N ASN A 170 21.86 -8.35 -7.99
CA ASN A 170 21.90 -9.28 -6.86
C ASN A 170 20.93 -10.49 -6.99
N GLY A 171 20.19 -10.62 -8.09
CA GLY A 171 19.32 -11.76 -8.36
C GLY A 171 18.03 -11.83 -7.56
N TYR A 172 17.56 -10.73 -6.93
CA TYR A 172 16.25 -10.61 -6.28
C TYR A 172 15.47 -9.42 -6.85
N ARG A 173 14.16 -9.43 -6.63
CA ARG A 173 13.22 -8.40 -7.08
C ARG A 173 12.86 -7.49 -5.92
N ARG A 174 12.71 -6.19 -6.20
CA ARG A 174 12.20 -5.20 -5.25
C ARG A 174 10.93 -4.58 -5.79
N ALA A 175 9.94 -4.40 -4.94
CA ALA A 175 8.72 -3.69 -5.29
C ALA A 175 7.93 -3.25 -4.06
N THR A 176 7.03 -2.30 -4.27
CA THR A 176 6.06 -1.87 -3.28
C THR A 176 4.65 -2.18 -3.76
N ILE A 177 3.80 -2.74 -2.90
CA ILE A 177 2.37 -2.96 -3.19
C ILE A 177 1.55 -1.97 -2.37
N CYS A 178 0.74 -1.15 -3.06
CA CYS A 178 -0.24 -0.27 -2.44
C CYS A 178 -1.59 -0.99 -2.32
N ILE A 179 -2.15 -1.04 -1.11
CA ILE A 179 -3.25 -1.91 -0.72
C ILE A 179 -4.44 -1.06 -0.27
N SER A 180 -5.65 -1.47 -0.68
CA SER A 180 -6.91 -0.87 -0.26
C SER A 180 -7.45 -1.53 1.02
N SER A 181 -8.14 -0.73 1.86
CA SER A 181 -8.75 -1.18 3.13
C SER A 181 -10.27 -1.10 3.16
N GLN A 182 -10.89 -0.39 2.21
CA GLN A 182 -12.34 -0.21 2.10
C GLN A 182 -12.78 -0.20 0.64
N VAL A 183 -14.03 -0.52 0.38
CA VAL A 183 -14.69 -0.25 -0.91
C VAL A 183 -15.19 1.20 -0.88
N GLY A 184 -14.40 2.10 -1.49
CA GLY A 184 -14.58 3.55 -1.35
C GLY A 184 -13.87 4.11 -0.11
N CYS A 185 -14.28 5.29 0.39
CA CYS A 185 -13.70 5.91 1.59
C CYS A 185 -14.72 6.83 2.29
N ALA A 186 -14.72 6.80 3.62
CA ALA A 186 -15.62 7.61 4.45
C ALA A 186 -15.05 8.98 4.85
N VAL A 187 -13.75 9.24 4.64
CA VAL A 187 -13.07 10.43 5.20
C VAL A 187 -13.39 11.71 4.45
N ASN A 188 -13.75 11.62 3.17
CA ASN A 188 -14.12 12.77 2.32
C ASN A 188 -13.00 13.83 2.15
N CYS A 189 -11.72 13.39 1.98
CA CYS A 189 -10.64 14.30 1.60
C CYS A 189 -10.97 14.94 0.24
N GLN A 190 -10.94 16.28 0.15
CA GLN A 190 -11.46 17.02 -1.01
C GLN A 190 -10.60 16.88 -2.26
N PHE A 191 -9.32 16.51 -2.10
CA PHE A 191 -8.34 16.30 -3.16
C PHE A 191 -8.25 14.84 -3.67
N CYS A 192 -9.08 13.92 -3.13
CA CYS A 192 -8.97 12.49 -3.39
C CYS A 192 -10.14 11.94 -4.19
N LEU A 193 -9.88 11.24 -5.30
CA LEU A 193 -10.93 10.64 -6.13
C LEU A 193 -11.68 9.51 -5.41
N THR A 194 -10.99 8.72 -4.58
CA THR A 194 -11.64 7.65 -3.79
C THR A 194 -12.72 8.22 -2.87
N ALA A 195 -12.51 9.42 -2.33
CA ALA A 195 -13.48 10.07 -1.46
C ALA A 195 -14.79 10.40 -2.20
N LYS A 196 -14.73 10.69 -3.51
CA LYS A 196 -15.92 10.96 -4.34
C LYS A 196 -16.82 9.73 -4.53
N LEU A 197 -16.30 8.53 -4.31
CA LEU A 197 -17.08 7.29 -4.38
C LEU A 197 -17.97 7.09 -3.14
N GLY A 198 -17.69 7.79 -2.04
CA GLY A 198 -18.27 7.46 -0.73
C GLY A 198 -17.78 6.09 -0.23
N ILE A 199 -18.32 5.65 0.90
CA ILE A 199 -18.05 4.33 1.48
C ILE A 199 -19.17 3.36 1.14
N LYS A 200 -18.84 2.15 0.66
CA LYS A 200 -19.80 1.05 0.56
C LYS A 200 -19.67 0.10 1.76
N ARG A 201 -18.47 -0.41 2.01
CA ARG A 201 -18.17 -1.28 3.15
C ARG A 201 -16.69 -1.34 3.47
N ASN A 202 -16.40 -1.84 4.65
CA ASN A 202 -15.06 -2.25 5.05
C ASN A 202 -14.67 -3.55 4.33
N LEU A 203 -13.37 -3.72 4.05
CA LEU A 203 -12.81 -5.01 3.64
C LEU A 203 -12.55 -5.89 4.87
N THR A 204 -12.69 -7.19 4.71
CA THR A 204 -12.22 -8.17 5.71
C THR A 204 -10.69 -8.23 5.72
N GLY A 205 -10.10 -8.72 6.81
CA GLY A 205 -8.66 -8.94 6.89
C GLY A 205 -8.14 -9.90 5.81
N GLY A 206 -8.96 -10.89 5.45
CA GLY A 206 -8.69 -11.81 4.33
C GLY A 206 -8.69 -11.09 2.98
N GLU A 207 -9.66 -10.22 2.70
CA GLU A 207 -9.71 -9.45 1.45
C GLU A 207 -8.53 -8.47 1.35
N ILE A 208 -8.12 -7.83 2.46
CA ILE A 208 -6.96 -6.93 2.48
C ILE A 208 -5.67 -7.72 2.19
N ALA A 209 -5.42 -8.82 2.90
CA ALA A 209 -4.23 -9.66 2.69
C ALA A 209 -4.28 -10.40 1.33
N GLY A 210 -5.48 -10.72 0.85
CA GLY A 210 -5.70 -11.41 -0.41
C GLY A 210 -5.31 -10.58 -1.63
N GLN A 211 -5.48 -9.24 -1.60
CA GLN A 211 -4.95 -8.35 -2.63
C GLN A 211 -3.43 -8.55 -2.80
N VAL A 212 -2.71 -8.63 -1.68
CA VAL A 212 -1.25 -8.88 -1.70
C VAL A 212 -0.97 -10.24 -2.31
N ALA A 213 -1.64 -11.31 -1.84
CA ALA A 213 -1.42 -12.66 -2.34
C ALA A 213 -1.68 -12.78 -3.86
N ALA A 214 -2.74 -12.15 -4.36
CA ALA A 214 -3.07 -12.12 -5.79
C ALA A 214 -1.96 -11.42 -6.62
N VAL A 215 -1.44 -10.29 -6.14
CA VAL A 215 -0.35 -9.57 -6.80
C VAL A 215 0.96 -10.36 -6.73
N LEU A 216 1.28 -10.99 -5.58
CA LEU A 216 2.46 -11.86 -5.45
C LEU A 216 2.42 -13.03 -6.43
N ASN A 217 1.23 -13.64 -6.63
CA ASN A 217 1.04 -14.71 -7.61
C ASN A 217 1.28 -14.23 -9.03
N ARG A 218 0.66 -13.11 -9.39
CA ARG A 218 0.82 -12.54 -10.74
C ARG A 218 2.27 -12.28 -11.10
N HIS A 219 3.07 -11.82 -10.15
CA HIS A 219 4.49 -11.52 -10.38
C HIS A 219 5.43 -12.69 -10.07
N GLY A 220 4.92 -13.85 -9.66
CA GLY A 220 5.75 -15.01 -9.29
C GLY A 220 6.74 -14.70 -8.16
N VAL A 221 6.35 -13.83 -7.20
CA VAL A 221 7.21 -13.40 -6.10
C VAL A 221 7.52 -14.56 -5.15
N LYS A 222 8.79 -14.67 -4.78
CA LYS A 222 9.30 -15.65 -3.82
C LYS A 222 9.60 -14.96 -2.48
N ILE A 223 8.71 -15.16 -1.50
CA ILE A 223 8.92 -14.64 -0.14
C ILE A 223 10.20 -15.22 0.45
N GLY A 224 10.98 -14.39 1.14
CA GLY A 224 12.31 -14.74 1.67
C GLY A 224 13.46 -14.49 0.69
N LYS A 225 13.18 -14.41 -0.63
CA LYS A 225 14.14 -14.02 -1.65
C LYS A 225 13.88 -12.57 -2.13
N ASP A 226 12.66 -12.32 -2.61
CA ASP A 226 12.28 -11.02 -3.12
C ASP A 226 11.93 -10.05 -1.97
N ARG A 227 12.21 -8.78 -2.16
CA ARG A 227 11.99 -7.72 -1.18
C ARG A 227 10.72 -6.93 -1.53
N ILE A 228 9.65 -7.20 -0.83
CA ILE A 228 8.35 -6.57 -1.06
C ILE A 228 8.01 -5.68 0.11
N ASN A 229 7.78 -4.40 -0.17
CA ASN A 229 7.23 -3.44 0.76
C ASN A 229 5.71 -3.33 0.57
N LEU A 230 4.98 -3.06 1.63
CA LEU A 230 3.54 -2.88 1.62
C LEU A 230 3.16 -1.51 2.15
N VAL A 231 2.27 -0.82 1.46
CA VAL A 231 1.73 0.46 1.92
C VAL A 231 0.20 0.41 1.95
N PHE A 232 -0.40 0.65 3.11
CA PHE A 232 -1.86 0.75 3.26
C PHE A 232 -2.27 2.19 2.96
N MET A 233 -2.21 2.54 1.66
CA MET A 233 -2.41 3.89 1.12
C MET A 233 -3.30 3.88 -0.12
N GLY A 234 -3.98 2.76 -0.38
CA GLY A 234 -4.94 2.60 -1.46
C GLY A 234 -6.30 3.21 -1.13
N MET A 235 -7.36 2.56 -1.54
CA MET A 235 -8.73 3.01 -1.26
C MET A 235 -9.10 2.75 0.21
N GLY A 236 -9.69 3.79 0.86
CA GLY A 236 -10.19 3.70 2.21
C GLY A 236 -9.27 4.29 3.29
N GLU A 237 -9.79 4.33 4.51
CA GLU A 237 -9.08 4.73 5.72
C GLU A 237 -8.88 3.48 6.60
N PRO A 238 -7.65 2.98 6.75
CA PRO A 238 -7.40 1.76 7.51
C PRO A 238 -7.86 1.85 8.97
N PHE A 239 -7.76 3.03 9.58
CA PHE A 239 -8.12 3.22 10.99
C PHE A 239 -9.63 3.36 11.22
N LEU A 240 -10.44 3.54 10.17
CA LEU A 240 -11.89 3.32 10.24
C LEU A 240 -12.28 1.85 10.01
N ASN A 241 -11.35 1.02 9.57
CA ASN A 241 -11.49 -0.43 9.44
C ASN A 241 -10.48 -1.17 10.34
N TYR A 242 -10.30 -0.66 11.55
CA TYR A 242 -9.17 -0.96 12.42
C TYR A 242 -8.93 -2.44 12.67
N ASP A 243 -9.95 -3.17 13.15
CA ASP A 243 -9.78 -4.57 13.57
C ASP A 243 -9.45 -5.48 12.37
N GLN A 244 -10.04 -5.22 11.20
CA GLN A 244 -9.75 -5.97 9.98
C GLN A 244 -8.37 -5.58 9.40
N PHE A 245 -7.97 -4.31 9.53
CA PHE A 245 -6.62 -3.89 9.19
C PHE A 245 -5.58 -4.62 10.04
N ILE A 246 -5.72 -4.65 11.37
CA ILE A 246 -4.80 -5.38 12.27
C ILE A 246 -4.82 -6.88 11.97
N ARG A 247 -5.99 -7.48 11.73
CA ARG A 247 -6.10 -8.87 11.30
C ARG A 247 -5.30 -9.13 10.01
N SER A 248 -5.39 -8.23 9.04
CA SER A 248 -4.63 -8.34 7.78
C SER A 248 -3.11 -8.27 8.01
N VAL A 249 -2.65 -7.38 8.88
CA VAL A 249 -1.21 -7.30 9.27
C VAL A 249 -0.76 -8.62 9.88
N GLN A 250 -1.55 -9.21 10.79
CA GLN A 250 -1.22 -10.50 11.39
C GLN A 250 -1.15 -11.64 10.36
N LEU A 251 -2.09 -11.67 9.38
CA LEU A 251 -2.07 -12.64 8.28
C LEU A 251 -0.82 -12.45 7.39
N LEU A 252 -0.51 -11.22 7.03
CA LEU A 252 0.65 -10.88 6.19
C LEU A 252 1.97 -11.27 6.87
N VAL A 253 2.10 -11.02 8.18
CA VAL A 253 3.32 -11.35 8.93
C VAL A 253 3.40 -12.85 9.23
N LYS A 254 2.36 -13.41 9.87
CA LYS A 254 2.43 -14.78 10.42
C LYS A 254 2.21 -15.84 9.36
N GLN A 255 1.33 -15.61 8.39
CA GLN A 255 0.93 -16.62 7.41
C GLN A 255 1.67 -16.44 6.07
N ILE A 256 1.69 -15.25 5.49
CA ILE A 256 2.36 -14.99 4.20
C ILE A 256 3.88 -14.84 4.40
N GLY A 257 4.33 -14.18 5.50
CA GLY A 257 5.74 -14.07 5.87
C GLY A 257 6.41 -12.79 5.41
N ILE A 258 5.65 -11.69 5.26
CA ILE A 258 6.19 -10.35 5.04
C ILE A 258 6.30 -9.66 6.40
N PRO A 259 7.50 -9.25 6.86
CA PRO A 259 7.67 -8.64 8.17
C PRO A 259 7.01 -7.25 8.25
N GLU A 260 6.53 -6.89 9.44
CA GLU A 260 5.89 -5.58 9.70
C GLU A 260 6.82 -4.40 9.42
N SER A 261 8.13 -4.56 9.57
CA SER A 261 9.12 -3.53 9.26
C SER A 261 9.14 -3.11 7.78
N ARG A 262 8.58 -3.94 6.89
CA ARG A 262 8.36 -3.65 5.48
C ARG A 262 6.98 -3.11 5.17
N MET A 263 6.20 -2.78 6.18
CA MET A 263 4.85 -2.26 6.03
C MET A 263 4.78 -0.83 6.55
N THR A 264 3.99 0.00 5.87
CA THR A 264 3.63 1.34 6.32
C THR A 264 2.12 1.52 6.22
N VAL A 265 1.50 2.02 7.27
CA VAL A 265 0.09 2.42 7.25
C VAL A 265 -0.01 3.93 7.25
N SER A 266 -0.82 4.47 6.34
CA SER A 266 -1.21 5.88 6.35
C SER A 266 -2.61 6.03 6.92
N THR A 267 -2.81 7.05 7.75
CA THR A 267 -4.11 7.43 8.28
C THR A 267 -4.35 8.92 8.11
N SER A 268 -5.59 9.28 7.83
CA SER A 268 -6.06 10.67 7.81
C SER A 268 -6.13 11.30 9.21
N GLY A 269 -5.94 10.49 10.26
CA GLY A 269 -5.95 10.94 11.65
C GLY A 269 -7.26 10.59 12.37
N ILE A 270 -7.43 9.33 12.70
CA ILE A 270 -8.49 8.84 13.60
C ILE A 270 -7.90 8.73 15.00
N GLU A 271 -7.97 9.81 15.77
CA GLU A 271 -7.25 10.00 17.03
C GLU A 271 -7.37 8.80 17.99
N PRO A 272 -8.58 8.28 18.31
CA PRO A 272 -8.70 7.14 19.23
C PRO A 272 -8.04 5.87 18.68
N ALA A 273 -8.07 5.68 17.35
CA ALA A 273 -7.44 4.54 16.70
C ALA A 273 -5.90 4.66 16.71
N ILE A 274 -5.34 5.86 16.60
CA ILE A 274 -3.88 6.08 16.75
C ILE A 274 -3.43 5.67 18.15
N ARG A 275 -4.17 6.04 19.21
CA ARG A 275 -3.84 5.63 20.58
C ARG A 275 -3.97 4.13 20.80
N LYS A 276 -4.98 3.49 20.21
CA LYS A 276 -5.13 2.03 20.20
C LYS A 276 -3.95 1.38 19.48
N TYR A 277 -3.56 1.93 18.33
CA TYR A 277 -2.45 1.45 17.51
C TYR A 277 -1.10 1.48 18.23
N ALA A 278 -0.89 2.45 19.10
CA ALA A 278 0.32 2.55 19.94
C ALA A 278 0.53 1.32 20.85
N GLN A 279 -0.52 0.55 21.14
CA GLN A 279 -0.50 -0.64 22.00
C GLN A 279 -0.35 -1.96 21.22
N GLU A 280 -0.40 -1.92 19.87
CA GLU A 280 -0.33 -3.13 19.06
C GLU A 280 1.08 -3.73 19.09
N PRO A 281 1.19 -5.06 19.32
CA PRO A 281 2.50 -5.73 19.34
C PRO A 281 3.10 -5.90 17.93
N LEU A 282 2.26 -6.05 16.91
CA LEU A 282 2.65 -6.08 15.49
C LEU A 282 2.15 -4.82 14.81
N ARG A 283 3.07 -3.95 14.44
CA ARG A 283 2.74 -2.59 14.03
C ARG A 283 3.57 -2.16 12.83
N PRO A 284 2.95 -1.97 11.63
CA PRO A 284 3.57 -1.25 10.53
C PRO A 284 4.12 0.13 10.94
N LYS A 285 5.02 0.70 10.17
CA LYS A 285 5.43 2.11 10.33
C LYS A 285 4.23 3.02 10.14
N LEU A 286 4.13 4.07 10.96
CA LEU A 286 3.02 5.02 10.89
C LEU A 286 3.33 6.18 9.96
N ALA A 287 2.40 6.48 9.06
CA ALA A 287 2.33 7.73 8.32
C ALA A 287 1.03 8.46 8.69
N LEU A 288 1.14 9.75 9.02
CA LEU A 288 -0.02 10.62 9.25
C LEU A 288 -0.20 11.56 8.06
N SER A 289 -1.37 11.52 7.43
CA SER A 289 -1.78 12.50 6.41
C SER A 289 -2.08 13.84 7.07
N LEU A 290 -1.05 14.68 7.22
CA LEU A 290 -1.15 16.02 7.81
C LEU A 290 -1.86 16.98 6.84
N ASN A 291 -1.33 17.11 5.64
CA ASN A 291 -1.86 17.83 4.47
C ASN A 291 -2.19 19.32 4.66
N ALA A 292 -1.91 19.88 5.82
CA ALA A 292 -2.01 21.31 6.11
C ALA A 292 -1.16 21.66 7.33
N SER A 293 -0.83 22.93 7.45
CA SER A 293 -0.03 23.49 8.53
C SER A 293 -0.85 24.06 9.69
N ASN A 294 -2.17 24.20 9.49
CA ASN A 294 -3.10 24.68 10.51
C ASN A 294 -4.50 24.09 10.30
N ASP A 295 -5.35 24.19 11.35
CA ASP A 295 -6.67 23.55 11.34
C ASP A 295 -7.63 24.17 10.31
N VAL A 296 -7.51 25.47 10.01
CA VAL A 296 -8.38 26.15 9.04
C VAL A 296 -8.18 25.58 7.64
N VAL A 297 -6.94 25.50 7.20
CA VAL A 297 -6.59 24.91 5.91
C VAL A 297 -6.89 23.41 5.91
N ARG A 298 -6.56 22.72 7.02
CA ARG A 298 -6.81 21.28 7.10
C ARG A 298 -8.30 20.92 7.04
N GLU A 299 -9.17 21.71 7.69
CA GLU A 299 -10.61 21.49 7.62
C GLU A 299 -11.15 21.66 6.19
N GLN A 300 -10.61 22.63 5.45
CA GLN A 300 -10.97 22.85 4.05
C GLN A 300 -10.63 21.63 3.17
N VAL A 301 -9.44 21.05 3.31
CA VAL A 301 -8.96 19.96 2.47
C VAL A 301 -9.31 18.59 3.02
N MET A 302 -9.45 18.47 4.35
CA MET A 302 -9.78 17.24 5.09
C MET A 302 -10.83 17.53 6.17
N PRO A 303 -12.12 17.47 5.87
CA PRO A 303 -13.21 17.82 6.81
C PRO A 303 -13.24 17.00 8.11
N ILE A 304 -12.55 15.86 8.17
CA ILE A 304 -12.36 15.05 9.38
C ILE A 304 -11.72 15.86 10.52
N THR A 305 -11.02 16.94 10.21
CA THR A 305 -10.39 17.88 11.16
C THR A 305 -11.38 18.47 12.16
N ARG A 306 -12.66 18.63 11.77
CA ARG A 306 -13.74 19.04 12.69
C ARG A 306 -13.88 18.12 13.88
N LYS A 307 -13.55 16.86 13.72
CA LYS A 307 -13.65 15.86 14.78
C LYS A 307 -12.37 15.74 15.59
N TRP A 308 -11.22 15.84 14.93
CA TRP A 308 -9.89 15.76 15.55
C TRP A 308 -8.96 16.76 14.88
N ASN A 309 -8.60 17.80 15.65
CA ASN A 309 -7.72 18.86 15.18
C ASN A 309 -6.25 18.40 15.18
N ILE A 310 -5.36 19.18 14.57
CA ILE A 310 -3.94 18.86 14.43
C ILE A 310 -3.30 18.61 15.80
N ALA A 311 -3.57 19.43 16.79
CA ALA A 311 -2.96 19.28 18.13
C ALA A 311 -3.33 17.93 18.76
N GLN A 312 -4.59 17.50 18.69
CA GLN A 312 -5.04 16.20 19.17
C GLN A 312 -4.36 15.04 18.42
N LEU A 313 -4.19 15.17 17.11
CA LEU A 313 -3.53 14.16 16.29
C LEU A 313 -2.05 14.03 16.64
N LEU A 314 -1.34 15.15 16.76
CA LEU A 314 0.08 15.13 17.15
C LEU A 314 0.29 14.58 18.56
N ASP A 315 -0.62 14.88 19.49
CA ASP A 315 -0.59 14.32 20.84
C ASP A 315 -0.80 12.79 20.81
N ALA A 316 -1.75 12.31 20.00
CA ALA A 316 -1.95 10.86 19.80
C ALA A 316 -0.73 10.19 19.14
N VAL A 317 -0.15 10.80 18.11
CA VAL A 317 1.04 10.27 17.43
C VAL A 317 2.24 10.15 18.38
N LYS A 318 2.43 11.09 19.31
CA LYS A 318 3.50 11.04 20.33
C LYS A 318 3.39 9.81 21.26
N THR A 319 2.22 9.19 21.37
CA THR A 319 2.05 7.96 22.15
C THR A 319 2.56 6.70 21.46
N VAL A 320 2.77 6.77 20.13
CA VAL A 320 3.22 5.61 19.34
C VAL A 320 4.70 5.36 19.63
N PRO A 321 5.07 4.19 20.18
CA PRO A 321 6.46 3.90 20.50
C PRO A 321 7.26 3.71 19.20
N LEU A 322 8.35 4.46 19.07
CA LEU A 322 9.24 4.39 17.91
C LEU A 322 10.49 3.57 18.23
N GLY A 323 10.85 2.64 17.36
CA GLY A 323 12.12 1.92 17.39
C GLY A 323 13.32 2.89 17.28
N LYS A 324 14.56 2.38 17.51
CA LYS A 324 15.78 3.22 17.52
C LYS A 324 15.96 4.05 16.25
N ARG A 325 15.59 3.51 15.09
CA ARG A 325 15.72 4.15 13.76
C ARG A 325 14.37 4.43 13.10
N GLU A 326 13.29 4.32 13.82
CA GLU A 326 11.94 4.56 13.32
C GLU A 326 11.59 6.04 13.46
N TRP A 327 10.95 6.58 12.42
CA TRP A 327 10.46 7.95 12.32
C TRP A 327 8.98 7.91 12.00
N VAL A 328 8.23 8.85 12.54
CA VAL A 328 6.86 9.08 12.04
C VAL A 328 6.96 9.79 10.71
N THR A 329 6.27 9.27 9.72
CA THR A 329 6.17 9.94 8.41
C THR A 329 4.94 10.86 8.42
N PHE A 330 5.12 12.11 8.04
CA PHE A 330 4.02 13.03 7.79
C PHE A 330 3.85 13.18 6.28
N GLU A 331 2.66 12.87 5.77
CA GLU A 331 2.34 13.07 4.36
C GLU A 331 1.68 14.43 4.18
N TYR A 332 2.17 15.17 3.20
CA TYR A 332 1.73 16.52 2.91
C TYR A 332 1.50 16.66 1.41
N VAL A 333 0.22 16.62 1.01
CA VAL A 333 -0.19 16.87 -0.38
C VAL A 333 -0.15 18.36 -0.62
N LEU A 334 0.76 18.81 -1.47
CA LEU A 334 0.89 20.20 -1.89
C LEU A 334 -0.18 20.53 -2.93
N LEU A 335 -1.04 21.48 -2.59
CA LEU A 335 -2.13 22.01 -3.41
C LEU A 335 -1.82 23.47 -3.75
N GLY A 336 -1.76 23.79 -5.04
CA GLY A 336 -1.38 25.13 -5.51
C GLY A 336 -2.25 26.22 -4.93
N GLU A 337 -1.64 27.25 -4.37
CA GLU A 337 -2.25 28.44 -3.75
C GLU A 337 -3.14 28.14 -2.52
N VAL A 338 -3.04 26.91 -1.95
CA VAL A 338 -3.86 26.50 -0.78
C VAL A 338 -2.97 26.26 0.44
N ASN A 339 -1.93 25.44 0.30
CA ASN A 339 -1.08 25.00 1.41
C ASN A 339 0.41 24.89 1.04
N ASP A 340 0.82 25.45 -0.08
CA ASP A 340 2.14 25.32 -0.69
C ASP A 340 3.06 26.55 -0.48
N GLN A 341 2.61 27.55 0.27
CA GLN A 341 3.36 28.80 0.46
C GLN A 341 4.41 28.70 1.57
N PRO A 342 5.46 29.55 1.57
CA PRO A 342 6.54 29.53 2.57
C PRO A 342 6.08 29.64 4.03
N GLU A 343 5.00 30.36 4.30
CA GLU A 343 4.40 30.44 5.64
C GLU A 343 3.90 29.09 6.13
N HIS A 344 3.30 28.28 5.26
CA HIS A 344 2.86 26.94 5.61
C HIS A 344 4.04 26.01 5.96
N ALA A 345 5.19 26.17 5.29
CA ALA A 345 6.41 25.42 5.63
C ALA A 345 6.92 25.80 7.03
N ARG A 346 6.90 27.09 7.41
CA ARG A 346 7.27 27.53 8.77
C ARG A 346 6.33 26.97 9.83
N GLU A 347 5.03 27.06 9.59
CA GLU A 347 4.01 26.49 10.50
C GLU A 347 4.20 24.97 10.68
N VAL A 348 4.50 24.21 9.61
CA VAL A 348 4.79 22.77 9.70
C VAL A 348 6.03 22.51 10.56
N LEU A 349 7.09 23.30 10.42
CA LEU A 349 8.28 23.17 11.28
C LEU A 349 7.98 23.42 12.75
N GLU A 350 7.13 24.41 13.05
CA GLU A 350 6.68 24.70 14.41
C GLU A 350 5.83 23.54 14.99
N LEU A 351 4.89 23.01 14.20
CA LEU A 351 4.03 21.88 14.59
C LEU A 351 4.83 20.61 14.92
N LEU A 352 5.87 20.33 14.15
CA LEU A 352 6.64 19.09 14.27
C LEU A 352 7.93 19.26 15.10
N ALA A 353 8.14 20.44 15.70
CA ALA A 353 9.33 20.70 16.53
C ALA A 353 9.50 19.66 17.62
N GLY A 354 10.72 19.12 17.75
CA GLY A 354 11.07 18.11 18.75
C GLY A 354 10.54 16.70 18.50
N MET A 355 9.82 16.45 17.39
CA MET A 355 9.38 15.12 17.01
C MET A 355 10.41 14.40 16.12
N ARG A 356 10.56 13.08 16.28
CA ARG A 356 11.31 12.25 15.33
C ARG A 356 10.44 12.02 14.09
N ALA A 357 10.44 13.02 13.21
CA ALA A 357 9.55 13.13 12.08
C ALA A 357 10.30 13.30 10.76
N LYS A 358 9.71 12.77 9.69
CA LYS A 358 10.10 13.07 8.31
C LYS A 358 8.85 13.41 7.51
N ILE A 359 9.02 14.18 6.44
CA ILE A 359 7.90 14.64 5.63
C ILE A 359 8.01 14.08 4.22
N ASN A 360 6.93 13.49 3.74
CA ASN A 360 6.74 13.16 2.33
C ASN A 360 5.89 14.26 1.68
N LEU A 361 6.49 15.05 0.83
CA LEU A 361 5.82 16.05 0.00
C LEU A 361 5.25 15.35 -1.24
N ILE A 362 3.95 15.41 -1.41
CA ILE A 362 3.23 14.82 -2.53
C ILE A 362 2.71 15.96 -3.40
N VAL A 363 3.33 16.19 -4.55
CA VAL A 363 2.76 17.11 -5.54
C VAL A 363 1.42 16.56 -5.98
N TRP A 364 0.35 17.31 -5.78
CA TRP A 364 -0.99 16.82 -6.04
C TRP A 364 -1.15 16.32 -7.48
N ASN A 365 -1.81 15.20 -7.64
CA ASN A 365 -2.09 14.59 -8.93
C ASN A 365 -3.50 14.95 -9.38
N PRO A 366 -3.66 15.71 -10.50
CA PRO A 366 -4.97 16.10 -11.00
C PRO A 366 -5.90 14.92 -11.23
N GLY A 367 -7.17 15.13 -10.92
CA GLY A 367 -8.23 14.16 -11.13
C GLY A 367 -9.52 14.82 -11.60
N PRO A 368 -10.36 14.14 -12.39
CA PRO A 368 -11.59 14.70 -12.91
C PRO A 368 -12.55 15.08 -11.77
N GLY A 369 -13.14 16.28 -11.88
CA GLY A 369 -14.12 16.79 -10.89
C GLY A 369 -13.55 17.26 -9.55
N ILE A 370 -12.22 17.49 -9.48
CA ILE A 370 -11.56 18.10 -8.33
C ILE A 370 -11.00 19.47 -8.74
N ALA A 371 -11.35 20.51 -7.97
CA ALA A 371 -11.10 21.89 -8.33
C ALA A 371 -9.75 22.47 -7.85
N TYR A 372 -8.82 21.63 -7.38
CA TYR A 372 -7.48 22.08 -7.00
C TYR A 372 -6.55 22.20 -8.19
N THR A 373 -5.49 22.98 -8.03
CA THR A 373 -4.42 23.15 -9.00
C THR A 373 -3.12 22.51 -8.49
N GLN A 374 -2.24 22.13 -9.38
CA GLN A 374 -0.89 21.71 -9.00
C GLN A 374 -0.09 22.92 -8.51
N PRO A 375 0.73 22.75 -7.45
CA PRO A 375 1.68 23.79 -7.06
C PRO A 375 2.69 24.03 -8.17
N LYS A 376 3.25 25.23 -8.23
CA LYS A 376 4.35 25.53 -9.14
C LYS A 376 5.62 24.80 -8.70
N PRO A 377 6.46 24.30 -9.62
CA PRO A 377 7.70 23.62 -9.24
C PRO A 377 8.59 24.44 -8.32
N GLU A 378 8.62 25.77 -8.52
CA GLU A 378 9.39 26.70 -7.70
C GLU A 378 8.90 26.74 -6.25
N ASP A 379 7.57 26.74 -6.04
CA ASP A 379 6.95 26.74 -4.71
C ASP A 379 7.23 25.43 -3.98
N VAL A 380 7.17 24.30 -4.69
CA VAL A 380 7.53 22.97 -4.16
C VAL A 380 8.99 22.95 -3.71
N ALA A 381 9.91 23.47 -4.54
CA ALA A 381 11.35 23.53 -4.24
C ALA A 381 11.64 24.43 -3.03
N VAL A 382 10.99 25.59 -2.95
CA VAL A 382 11.12 26.51 -1.81
C VAL A 382 10.61 25.86 -0.53
N PHE A 383 9.43 25.22 -0.58
CA PHE A 383 8.83 24.53 0.56
C PHE A 383 9.76 23.45 1.09
N GLN A 384 10.23 22.56 0.22
CA GLN A 384 11.18 21.49 0.58
C GLN A 384 12.48 22.05 1.17
N LYS A 385 13.08 23.04 0.51
CA LYS A 385 14.33 23.66 0.94
C LYS A 385 14.21 24.22 2.36
N MET A 386 13.13 24.91 2.68
CA MET A 386 12.90 25.46 4.02
C MET A 386 12.84 24.37 5.09
N LEU A 387 12.19 23.22 4.80
CA LEU A 387 12.14 22.10 5.73
C LEU A 387 13.55 21.51 5.97
N ILE A 388 14.29 21.26 4.89
CA ILE A 388 15.64 20.67 4.94
C ILE A 388 16.63 21.59 5.66
N GLU A 389 16.64 22.90 5.35
CA GLU A 389 17.53 23.88 6.00
C GLU A 389 17.27 24.00 7.52
N ALA A 390 16.03 23.72 7.95
CA ALA A 390 15.67 23.63 9.37
C ALA A 390 15.98 22.25 10.01
N GLY A 391 16.58 21.31 9.26
CA GLY A 391 16.94 19.97 9.75
C GLY A 391 15.78 18.96 9.73
N MET A 392 14.66 19.24 9.07
CA MET A 392 13.55 18.32 8.89
C MET A 392 13.74 17.55 7.58
N PRO A 393 13.94 16.21 7.62
CA PRO A 393 14.02 15.40 6.40
C PRO A 393 12.73 15.50 5.58
N ALA A 394 12.84 15.96 4.34
CA ALA A 394 11.72 16.20 3.45
C ALA A 394 11.96 15.58 2.06
N TYR A 395 11.06 14.69 1.64
CA TYR A 395 11.15 13.92 0.39
C TYR A 395 10.04 14.33 -0.56
N ILE A 396 10.37 14.72 -1.79
CA ILE A 396 9.38 14.88 -2.84
C ILE A 396 9.08 13.51 -3.43
N ARG A 397 7.85 13.05 -3.23
CA ARG A 397 7.41 11.75 -3.79
C ARG A 397 7.15 11.87 -5.27
N ARG A 398 7.94 11.18 -6.07
CA ARG A 398 7.69 11.06 -7.51
C ARG A 398 6.40 10.28 -7.75
N PRO A 399 5.43 10.85 -8.45
CA PRO A 399 4.16 10.16 -8.72
C PRO A 399 4.41 8.98 -9.66
N ARG A 400 3.92 7.80 -9.26
CA ARG A 400 4.00 6.57 -10.02
C ARG A 400 2.67 6.29 -10.73
N GLY A 401 2.74 5.83 -11.97
CA GLY A 401 1.56 5.41 -12.73
C GLY A 401 0.52 6.51 -12.95
N ARG A 402 0.94 7.78 -13.15
CA ARG A 402 0.02 8.91 -13.40
C ARG A 402 -0.83 8.71 -14.65
N ASP A 403 -0.25 8.18 -15.70
CA ASP A 403 -0.86 7.89 -17.00
C ASP A 403 -1.98 6.84 -16.93
N ILE A 404 -1.94 6.00 -15.91
CA ILE A 404 -2.95 4.98 -15.62
C ILE A 404 -3.79 5.27 -14.37
N TYR A 405 -3.78 6.50 -13.85
CA TYR A 405 -4.48 6.87 -12.59
C TYR A 405 -4.12 5.99 -11.39
N ALA A 406 -2.85 5.57 -11.27
CA ALA A 406 -2.38 4.75 -10.15
C ALA A 406 -1.72 5.57 -9.02
N ALA A 407 -1.48 6.88 -9.22
CA ALA A 407 -0.84 7.73 -8.23
C ALA A 407 -1.76 7.99 -7.01
N CYS A 408 -1.16 8.41 -5.91
CA CYS A 408 -1.87 8.71 -4.66
C CYS A 408 -3.06 9.67 -4.90
N GLY A 409 -4.22 9.32 -4.35
CA GLY A 409 -5.46 10.06 -4.49
C GLY A 409 -6.21 9.86 -5.82
N GLN A 410 -5.68 9.08 -6.77
CA GLN A 410 -6.28 8.88 -8.10
C GLN A 410 -7.11 7.59 -8.24
N LEU A 411 -7.07 6.66 -7.28
CA LEU A 411 -7.82 5.41 -7.35
C LEU A 411 -9.34 5.67 -7.29
N LYS A 412 -10.09 5.15 -8.28
CA LYS A 412 -11.51 5.48 -8.48
C LYS A 412 -12.39 4.32 -8.96
N ARG A 413 -11.88 3.08 -8.94
CA ARG A 413 -12.60 1.89 -9.44
C ARG A 413 -13.01 2.01 -10.92
N THR A 414 -12.15 2.58 -11.75
CA THR A 414 -12.47 2.73 -13.18
C THR A 414 -12.37 1.36 -13.86
N VAL A 415 -13.51 0.86 -14.31
CA VAL A 415 -13.55 -0.17 -15.35
C VAL A 415 -13.32 0.56 -16.66
N GLU A 416 -12.17 0.38 -17.27
CA GLU A 416 -11.91 0.90 -18.60
C GLU A 416 -12.53 -0.06 -19.61
N GLU A 417 -13.32 0.45 -20.57
CA GLU A 417 -13.94 -0.37 -21.61
C GLU A 417 -12.90 -1.04 -22.53
N LYS A 418 -11.67 -0.51 -22.55
CA LYS A 418 -10.51 -1.16 -23.19
C LYS A 418 -9.29 -1.00 -22.24
N PRO A 419 -8.63 -2.10 -21.84
CA PRO A 419 -7.37 -2.00 -21.13
C PRO A 419 -6.34 -1.30 -22.03
N LEU A 420 -5.60 -0.34 -21.46
CA LEU A 420 -4.57 0.42 -22.19
C LEU A 420 -3.45 -0.48 -22.74
N VAL A 421 -3.27 -1.66 -22.17
CA VAL A 421 -2.41 -2.75 -22.66
C VAL A 421 -2.97 -4.08 -22.17
N GLU A 422 -3.30 -5.00 -23.08
CA GLU A 422 -3.54 -6.39 -22.72
C GLU A 422 -2.20 -7.03 -22.29
N ILE A 423 -2.07 -7.29 -21.00
CA ILE A 423 -0.95 -8.09 -20.51
C ILE A 423 -1.35 -9.55 -20.67
N GLN A 424 -0.84 -10.20 -21.72
CA GLN A 424 -0.98 -11.64 -21.87
C GLN A 424 -0.42 -12.33 -20.64
N ALA A 425 -1.22 -13.24 -20.05
CA ALA A 425 -0.75 -14.12 -19.01
C ALA A 425 0.46 -14.91 -19.56
N ALA A 426 1.58 -14.84 -18.85
CA ALA A 426 2.71 -15.70 -19.18
C ALA A 426 2.26 -17.15 -18.95
N SER A 427 2.13 -17.92 -20.05
CA SER A 427 1.89 -19.36 -20.05
C SER A 427 3.07 -20.14 -19.47
#